data_50a7db293bf8ccf5b33ba956996cd43d
#
_entry.id   50a7db293bf8ccf5b33ba956996cd43d
#
_cell.length_a   1.000
_cell.length_b   1.000
_cell.length_c   1.000
_cell.angle_alpha   90.00
_cell.angle_beta   90.00
_cell.angle_gamma   90.00
#
_symmetry.space_group_name_H-M   'P 1'
#
loop_
_entity.id
_entity.type
_entity.pdbx_description
1 polymer ?
#
loop_
_entity_poly.entity_id
_entity_poly.type
_entity_poly.pdbx_seq_one_letter_code
_entity_poly.pdbx_strand_id
1 'polypeptide(L)'
;MDILFKNDDFVFSYRVGGILIHNEKILLQRPKNDDYAIIGGHVAAMETSMEMLKREFEEELHAEIEVDNLLAIGEIYFPWGKRPCHQICLYYNVHLLDDSIPMDGVFHGYDELDHERINLDFCWILLEEHNITYTDRHIVEDNPTYEELKEWQSRSGLPLKKFFNTSGVLYKNMQLKDKLPNMTEEEQLRLLATDGMLVKRPLVVDGDLVLTGFREAEWKEKLI
;
A
#
# COMPACT_ATOMS: atom_id res chain seq x y z
N MET A 1 -5.53 -2.45 -25.85
CA MET A 1 -4.12 -2.11 -25.54
C MET A 1 -4.13 -1.23 -24.31
N ASP A 2 -3.47 -1.66 -23.27
CA ASP A 2 -3.46 -0.99 -21.97
C ASP A 2 -2.76 0.38 -22.04
N ILE A 3 -3.23 1.30 -21.21
CA ILE A 3 -2.56 2.58 -20.97
C ILE A 3 -1.40 2.33 -20.00
N LEU A 4 -0.39 1.66 -20.52
CA LEU A 4 0.83 1.25 -19.85
C LEU A 4 2.02 1.60 -20.72
N PHE A 5 2.70 2.70 -20.39
CA PHE A 5 3.85 3.17 -21.16
C PHE A 5 5.14 2.71 -20.51
N LYS A 6 5.98 2.06 -21.29
CA LYS A 6 7.30 1.55 -20.86
C LYS A 6 8.39 2.08 -21.78
N ASN A 7 9.39 2.72 -21.21
CA ASN A 7 10.64 3.06 -21.90
C ASN A 7 11.84 2.64 -21.05
N ASP A 8 13.04 3.01 -21.42
CA ASP A 8 14.25 2.60 -20.71
C ASP A 8 14.39 3.26 -19.33
N ASP A 9 13.78 4.42 -19.12
CA ASP A 9 13.94 5.25 -17.93
C ASP A 9 12.85 5.01 -16.89
N PHE A 10 11.58 4.84 -17.31
CA PHE A 10 10.44 4.71 -16.41
C PHE A 10 9.29 3.89 -17.00
N VAL A 11 8.34 3.54 -16.12
CA VAL A 11 7.04 2.97 -16.47
C VAL A 11 5.95 3.94 -16.00
N PHE A 12 4.97 4.23 -16.86
CA PHE A 12 3.72 4.88 -16.45
C PHE A 12 2.58 3.88 -16.54
N SER A 13 1.77 3.81 -15.51
CA SER A 13 0.67 2.85 -15.37
C SER A 13 -0.62 3.58 -14.99
N TYR A 14 -1.70 3.36 -15.77
CA TYR A 14 -3.04 3.81 -15.41
C TYR A 14 -3.89 2.60 -15.04
N ARG A 15 -4.29 2.52 -13.77
CA ARG A 15 -5.06 1.40 -13.22
C ARG A 15 -6.35 1.84 -12.57
N VAL A 16 -7.24 0.88 -12.38
CA VAL A 16 -8.45 1.02 -11.56
C VAL A 16 -8.56 -0.17 -10.61
N GLY A 17 -9.18 0.05 -9.46
CA GLY A 17 -9.46 -0.98 -8.47
C GLY A 17 -10.87 -0.84 -7.90
N GLY A 18 -11.56 -1.95 -7.71
CA GLY A 18 -12.90 -2.05 -7.14
C GLY A 18 -12.86 -2.44 -5.67
N ILE A 19 -13.40 -1.59 -4.83
CA ILE A 19 -13.57 -1.86 -3.40
C ILE A 19 -14.96 -2.44 -3.21
N LEU A 20 -15.02 -3.76 -3.02
CA LEU A 20 -16.23 -4.52 -2.76
C LEU A 20 -16.30 -4.88 -1.27
N ILE A 21 -17.28 -4.30 -0.58
CA ILE A 21 -17.50 -4.56 0.85
C ILE A 21 -18.87 -5.23 1.02
N HIS A 22 -18.91 -6.34 1.76
CA HIS A 22 -20.13 -7.05 2.12
C HIS A 22 -20.03 -7.55 3.57
N ASN A 23 -21.03 -7.23 4.40
CA ASN A 23 -21.08 -7.65 5.81
C ASN A 23 -19.76 -7.40 6.57
N GLU A 24 -19.26 -6.17 6.50
CA GLU A 24 -18.01 -5.74 7.16
C GLU A 24 -16.75 -6.47 6.69
N LYS A 25 -16.82 -7.17 5.54
CA LYS A 25 -15.67 -7.81 4.90
C LYS A 25 -15.38 -7.14 3.57
N ILE A 26 -14.10 -7.00 3.24
CA ILE A 26 -13.63 -6.57 1.93
C ILE A 26 -13.18 -7.79 1.11
N LEU A 27 -13.54 -7.81 -0.17
CA LEU A 27 -13.04 -8.81 -1.09
C LEU A 27 -11.68 -8.42 -1.62
N LEU A 28 -10.71 -9.32 -1.48
CA LEU A 28 -9.34 -9.11 -1.96
C LEU A 28 -8.84 -10.33 -2.71
N GLN A 29 -7.99 -10.10 -3.69
CA GLN A 29 -7.14 -11.13 -4.29
C GLN A 29 -6.04 -11.50 -3.28
N ARG A 30 -5.86 -12.81 -3.07
CA ARG A 30 -4.85 -13.36 -2.17
C ARG A 30 -3.68 -13.94 -2.97
N PRO A 31 -2.55 -13.22 -3.08
CA PRO A 31 -1.38 -13.74 -3.77
C PRO A 31 -0.60 -14.73 -2.89
N LYS A 32 0.29 -15.49 -3.52
CA LYS A 32 1.08 -16.53 -2.84
C LYS A 32 2.08 -16.01 -1.80
N ASN A 33 2.35 -14.70 -1.78
CA ASN A 33 3.36 -14.04 -0.92
C ASN A 33 2.75 -13.07 0.10
N ASP A 34 1.46 -13.20 0.41
CA ASP A 34 0.68 -12.37 1.37
C ASP A 34 0.56 -10.87 1.02
N ASP A 35 0.86 -10.47 -0.21
CA ASP A 35 0.58 -9.11 -0.70
C ASP A 35 -0.85 -9.06 -1.25
N TYR A 36 -1.84 -8.86 -0.40
CA TYR A 36 -3.25 -8.73 -0.82
C TYR A 36 -3.44 -7.58 -1.80
N ALA A 37 -4.24 -7.81 -2.83
CA ALA A 37 -4.54 -6.83 -3.86
C ALA A 37 -6.05 -6.58 -4.00
N ILE A 38 -6.41 -5.34 -4.31
CA ILE A 38 -7.75 -4.97 -4.73
C ILE A 38 -7.94 -5.46 -6.16
N ILE A 39 -9.12 -6.03 -6.45
CA ILE A 39 -9.48 -6.52 -7.78
C ILE A 39 -9.49 -5.34 -8.77
N GLY A 40 -8.85 -5.51 -9.89
CA GLY A 40 -8.75 -4.51 -10.92
C GLY A 40 -7.45 -4.60 -11.72
N GLY A 41 -7.33 -3.75 -12.74
CA GLY A 41 -6.25 -3.87 -13.70
C GLY A 41 -5.93 -2.57 -14.43
N HIS A 42 -5.29 -2.69 -15.59
CA HIS A 42 -4.94 -1.54 -16.44
C HIS A 42 -6.12 -1.13 -17.32
N VAL A 43 -6.39 0.17 -17.36
CA VAL A 43 -7.38 0.72 -18.27
C VAL A 43 -6.87 0.62 -19.70
N ALA A 44 -7.68 0.06 -20.60
CA ALA A 44 -7.34 0.01 -22.01
C ALA A 44 -7.62 1.35 -22.72
N ALA A 45 -6.93 1.57 -23.83
CA ALA A 45 -7.19 2.75 -24.68
C ALA A 45 -8.63 2.69 -25.21
N MET A 46 -9.36 3.79 -25.09
CA MET A 46 -10.78 3.95 -25.48
C MET A 46 -11.78 3.21 -24.59
N GLU A 47 -11.36 2.66 -23.46
CA GLU A 47 -12.20 2.09 -22.41
C GLU A 47 -12.28 3.08 -21.25
N THR A 48 -13.44 3.25 -20.65
CA THR A 48 -13.55 4.02 -19.40
C THR A 48 -13.08 3.19 -18.22
N SER A 49 -12.65 3.86 -17.15
CA SER A 49 -12.23 3.17 -15.92
C SER A 49 -13.33 2.29 -15.30
N MET A 50 -14.60 2.69 -15.47
CA MET A 50 -15.75 1.93 -14.96
C MET A 50 -16.04 0.68 -15.83
N GLU A 51 -15.96 0.80 -17.15
CA GLU A 51 -16.11 -0.35 -18.06
C GLU A 51 -15.03 -1.37 -17.84
N MET A 52 -13.78 -0.88 -17.70
CA MET A 52 -12.64 -1.75 -17.39
C MET A 52 -12.88 -2.54 -16.10
N LEU A 53 -13.37 -1.88 -15.05
CA LEU A 53 -13.59 -2.54 -13.77
C LEU A 53 -14.68 -3.62 -13.84
N LYS A 54 -15.77 -3.37 -14.58
CA LYS A 54 -16.80 -4.36 -14.86
C LYS A 54 -16.23 -5.57 -15.62
N ARG A 55 -15.36 -5.31 -16.59
CA ARG A 55 -14.69 -6.37 -17.36
C ARG A 55 -13.78 -7.24 -16.49
N GLU A 56 -12.95 -6.67 -15.62
CA GLU A 56 -12.06 -7.43 -14.72
C GLU A 56 -12.85 -8.33 -13.75
N PHE A 57 -13.95 -7.82 -13.18
CA PHE A 57 -14.79 -8.65 -12.31
C PHE A 57 -15.45 -9.80 -13.07
N GLU A 58 -15.86 -9.58 -14.31
CA GLU A 58 -16.40 -10.64 -15.16
C GLU A 58 -15.31 -11.65 -15.56
N GLU A 59 -14.13 -11.18 -15.98
CA GLU A 59 -13.02 -12.03 -16.43
C GLU A 59 -12.44 -12.86 -15.29
N GLU A 60 -12.17 -12.27 -14.14
CA GLU A 60 -11.50 -12.94 -13.03
C GLU A 60 -12.45 -13.75 -12.13
N LEU A 61 -13.69 -13.28 -11.95
CA LEU A 61 -14.64 -13.81 -10.96
C LEU A 61 -15.94 -14.33 -11.56
N HIS A 62 -16.23 -14.06 -12.85
CA HIS A 62 -17.54 -14.27 -13.47
C HIS A 62 -18.67 -13.59 -12.69
N ALA A 63 -18.41 -12.38 -12.20
CA ALA A 63 -19.30 -11.60 -11.37
C ALA A 63 -19.75 -10.32 -12.07
N GLU A 64 -21.05 -10.08 -12.12
CA GLU A 64 -21.60 -8.80 -12.55
C GLU A 64 -21.60 -7.79 -11.39
N ILE A 65 -21.05 -6.60 -11.65
CA ILE A 65 -21.01 -5.53 -10.66
C ILE A 65 -21.65 -4.23 -11.18
N GLU A 66 -22.16 -3.43 -10.26
CA GLU A 66 -22.36 -2.00 -10.48
C GLU A 66 -21.19 -1.21 -9.87
N VAL A 67 -20.71 -0.25 -10.63
CA VAL A 67 -19.66 0.67 -10.19
C VAL A 67 -20.32 1.96 -9.72
N ASP A 68 -20.21 2.23 -8.42
CA ASP A 68 -20.93 3.34 -7.78
C ASP A 68 -20.14 4.66 -7.91
N ASN A 69 -19.42 5.03 -6.88
CA ASN A 69 -18.72 6.30 -6.79
C ASN A 69 -17.20 6.12 -6.70
N LEU A 70 -16.49 7.09 -7.24
CA LEU A 70 -15.05 7.21 -7.05
C LEU A 70 -14.76 7.54 -5.57
N LEU A 71 -14.01 6.69 -4.91
CA LEU A 71 -13.63 6.85 -3.50
C LEU A 71 -12.31 7.61 -3.36
N ALA A 72 -11.33 7.27 -4.19
CA ALA A 72 -10.00 7.84 -4.10
C ALA A 72 -9.26 7.80 -5.44
N ILE A 73 -8.26 8.67 -5.57
CA ILE A 73 -7.25 8.62 -6.62
C ILE A 73 -5.90 8.45 -5.94
N GLY A 74 -5.22 7.35 -6.23
CA GLY A 74 -3.87 7.09 -5.76
C GLY A 74 -2.83 7.49 -6.79
N GLU A 75 -1.86 8.30 -6.40
CA GLU A 75 -0.64 8.53 -7.16
C GLU A 75 0.50 7.80 -6.47
N ILE A 76 1.03 6.75 -7.10
CA ILE A 76 1.86 5.75 -6.45
C ILE A 76 3.18 5.62 -7.21
N TYR A 77 4.28 5.58 -6.46
CA TYR A 77 5.62 5.40 -7.00
C TYR A 77 6.25 4.15 -6.42
N PHE A 78 6.63 3.21 -7.28
CA PHE A 78 7.26 1.95 -6.86
C PHE A 78 8.25 1.43 -7.91
N PRO A 79 9.16 0.51 -7.55
CA PRO A 79 10.05 -0.11 -8.51
C PRO A 79 9.31 -1.16 -9.36
N TRP A 80 9.34 -1.00 -10.68
CA TRP A 80 8.91 -1.99 -11.67
C TRP A 80 10.14 -2.68 -12.26
N GLY A 81 10.61 -3.74 -11.62
CA GLY A 81 11.90 -4.33 -11.92
C GLY A 81 13.04 -3.35 -11.61
N LYS A 82 13.77 -2.91 -12.63
CA LYS A 82 14.88 -1.95 -12.47
C LYS A 82 14.49 -0.49 -12.70
N ARG A 83 13.28 -0.22 -13.16
CA ARG A 83 12.78 1.10 -13.51
C ARG A 83 11.83 1.64 -12.44
N PRO A 84 11.77 2.96 -12.23
CA PRO A 84 10.69 3.56 -11.44
C PRO A 84 9.37 3.45 -12.20
N CYS A 85 8.31 3.13 -11.48
CA CYS A 85 6.94 3.22 -11.98
C CYS A 85 6.23 4.39 -11.33
N HIS A 86 5.54 5.16 -12.16
CA HIS A 86 4.56 6.17 -11.75
C HIS A 86 3.19 5.65 -12.13
N GLN A 87 2.38 5.35 -11.14
CA GLN A 87 1.04 4.81 -11.32
C GLN A 87 -0.02 5.77 -10.84
N ILE A 88 -1.03 6.00 -11.68
CA ILE A 88 -2.32 6.57 -11.25
C ILE A 88 -3.30 5.41 -11.11
N CYS A 89 -3.95 5.32 -9.96
CA CYS A 89 -4.97 4.31 -9.70
C CYS A 89 -6.26 4.98 -9.20
N LEU A 90 -7.38 4.69 -9.86
CA LEU A 90 -8.71 5.12 -9.42
C LEU A 90 -9.35 3.98 -8.62
N TYR A 91 -9.85 4.30 -7.44
CA TYR A 91 -10.55 3.34 -6.57
C TYR A 91 -12.03 3.68 -6.52
N TYR A 92 -12.86 2.71 -6.94
CA TYR A 92 -14.31 2.85 -6.95
C TYR A 92 -14.94 1.95 -5.89
N ASN A 93 -16.02 2.43 -5.29
CA ASN A 93 -16.93 1.54 -4.59
C ASN A 93 -17.72 0.72 -5.61
N VAL A 94 -17.86 -0.57 -5.35
CA VAL A 94 -18.61 -1.49 -6.23
C VAL A 94 -19.50 -2.39 -5.40
N HIS A 95 -20.59 -2.87 -5.98
CA HIS A 95 -21.41 -3.92 -5.38
C HIS A 95 -21.80 -4.99 -6.42
N LEU A 96 -22.03 -6.20 -5.95
CA LEU A 96 -22.48 -7.31 -6.79
C LEU A 96 -23.94 -7.11 -7.20
N LEU A 97 -24.23 -7.46 -8.45
CA LEU A 97 -25.59 -7.50 -8.96
C LEU A 97 -26.25 -8.89 -8.85
N ASP A 98 -25.44 -9.90 -8.54
CA ASP A 98 -25.87 -11.30 -8.42
C ASP A 98 -25.16 -12.00 -7.26
N ASP A 99 -25.48 -13.29 -7.07
CA ASP A 99 -24.85 -14.16 -6.07
C ASP A 99 -23.80 -15.09 -6.72
N SER A 100 -23.05 -14.61 -7.72
CA SER A 100 -22.13 -15.41 -8.54
C SER A 100 -20.90 -15.89 -7.77
N ILE A 101 -20.49 -15.17 -6.73
CA ILE A 101 -19.31 -15.51 -5.93
C ILE A 101 -19.67 -15.93 -4.50
N PRO A 102 -18.91 -16.85 -3.88
CA PRO A 102 -19.07 -17.18 -2.46
C PRO A 102 -18.91 -15.94 -1.58
N MET A 103 -19.80 -15.76 -0.60
CA MET A 103 -19.79 -14.62 0.32
C MET A 103 -18.94 -14.83 1.56
N ASP A 104 -18.18 -15.90 1.62
CA ASP A 104 -17.25 -16.21 2.73
C ASP A 104 -16.14 -17.17 2.28
N GLY A 105 -15.06 -17.20 3.08
CA GLY A 105 -13.94 -18.11 2.85
C GLY A 105 -13.01 -17.69 1.72
N VAL A 106 -12.28 -18.68 1.21
CA VAL A 106 -11.36 -18.54 0.06
C VAL A 106 -11.98 -19.24 -1.13
N PHE A 107 -11.96 -18.62 -2.28
CA PHE A 107 -12.43 -19.21 -3.53
C PHE A 107 -11.49 -18.86 -4.69
N HIS A 108 -11.69 -19.53 -5.82
CA HIS A 108 -10.78 -19.46 -6.96
C HIS A 108 -11.44 -18.74 -8.12
N GLY A 109 -10.69 -17.89 -8.75
CA GLY A 109 -10.96 -17.30 -10.05
C GLY A 109 -9.76 -17.51 -10.97
N TYR A 110 -9.74 -16.86 -12.10
CA TYR A 110 -8.62 -16.97 -13.02
C TYR A 110 -8.50 -15.72 -13.88
N ASP A 111 -7.29 -15.47 -14.35
CA ASP A 111 -6.97 -14.46 -15.36
C ASP A 111 -6.32 -15.16 -16.57
N GLU A 112 -6.44 -14.57 -17.75
CA GLU A 112 -5.75 -15.00 -18.96
C GLU A 112 -4.65 -14.00 -19.32
N LEU A 113 -3.40 -14.39 -19.07
CA LEU A 113 -2.23 -13.60 -19.43
C LEU A 113 -1.42 -14.31 -20.51
N ASP A 114 -1.16 -13.64 -21.64
CA ASP A 114 -0.38 -14.16 -22.76
C ASP A 114 -0.86 -15.54 -23.26
N HIS A 115 -2.18 -15.80 -23.26
CA HIS A 115 -2.85 -17.08 -23.59
C HIS A 115 -2.61 -18.21 -22.56
N GLU A 116 -2.08 -17.91 -21.39
CA GLU A 116 -1.98 -18.83 -20.28
C GLU A 116 -3.00 -18.50 -19.20
N ARG A 117 -3.72 -19.52 -18.72
CA ARG A 117 -4.66 -19.38 -17.60
C ARG A 117 -3.89 -19.33 -16.29
N ILE A 118 -4.01 -18.23 -15.58
CA ILE A 118 -3.45 -18.03 -14.24
C ILE A 118 -4.56 -18.21 -13.22
N ASN A 119 -4.38 -19.13 -12.28
CA ASN A 119 -5.33 -19.29 -11.19
C ASN A 119 -5.08 -18.22 -10.13
N LEU A 120 -6.15 -17.55 -9.72
CA LEU A 120 -6.17 -16.51 -8.70
C LEU A 120 -6.96 -17.02 -7.49
N ASP A 121 -6.50 -16.69 -6.31
CA ASP A 121 -7.22 -16.95 -5.06
C ASP A 121 -7.81 -15.63 -4.56
N PHE A 122 -9.07 -15.67 -4.13
CA PHE A 122 -9.79 -14.53 -3.55
C PHE A 122 -10.26 -14.88 -2.15
N CYS A 123 -10.34 -13.89 -1.28
CA CYS A 123 -10.84 -14.07 0.07
C CYS A 123 -11.54 -12.83 0.60
N TRP A 124 -12.48 -13.06 1.51
CA TRP A 124 -13.12 -12.03 2.29
C TRP A 124 -12.33 -11.79 3.58
N ILE A 125 -11.89 -10.56 3.77
CA ILE A 125 -11.20 -10.12 4.98
C ILE A 125 -12.13 -9.24 5.81
N LEU A 126 -12.32 -9.57 7.08
CA LEU A 126 -13.10 -8.76 8.01
C LEU A 126 -12.44 -7.39 8.19
N LEU A 127 -13.20 -6.33 7.98
CA LEU A 127 -12.82 -4.98 8.35
C LEU A 127 -13.08 -4.83 9.85
N GLU A 128 -12.14 -5.22 10.67
CA GLU A 128 -12.24 -5.02 12.11
C GLU A 128 -12.05 -3.54 12.42
N GLU A 129 -13.11 -2.86 12.85
CA GLU A 129 -13.00 -1.56 13.48
C GLU A 129 -12.49 -1.74 14.92
N HIS A 130 -11.21 -1.53 15.11
CA HIS A 130 -10.63 -1.60 16.46
C HIS A 130 -10.83 -0.34 17.29
N ASN A 131 -11.68 0.62 16.86
CA ASN A 131 -11.94 1.90 17.52
C ASN A 131 -10.66 2.63 17.99
N ILE A 132 -9.57 2.46 17.27
CA ILE A 132 -8.30 3.13 17.54
C ILE A 132 -8.43 4.56 17.04
N THR A 133 -8.59 5.49 17.94
CA THR A 133 -8.52 6.91 17.60
C THR A 133 -7.07 7.33 17.43
N TYR A 134 -6.77 8.02 16.34
CA TYR A 134 -5.43 8.54 16.09
C TYR A 134 -5.47 9.96 15.55
N THR A 135 -4.38 10.67 15.72
CA THR A 135 -4.14 11.95 15.06
C THR A 135 -3.11 11.73 13.96
N ASP A 136 -3.51 11.98 12.72
CA ASP A 136 -2.58 11.90 11.59
C ASP A 136 -1.68 13.13 11.54
N ARG A 137 -0.40 12.90 11.19
CA ARG A 137 0.59 13.96 11.02
C ARG A 137 1.29 13.80 9.68
N HIS A 138 1.15 14.83 8.85
CA HIS A 138 1.81 14.84 7.53
C HIS A 138 3.32 15.08 7.70
N ILE A 139 4.07 14.00 7.74
CA ILE A 139 5.48 13.97 8.14
C ILE A 139 6.43 14.82 7.26
N VAL A 140 6.00 15.22 6.07
CA VAL A 140 6.78 16.10 5.17
C VAL A 140 6.51 17.57 5.45
N GLU A 141 5.26 17.92 5.79
CA GLU A 141 4.86 19.30 6.10
C GLU A 141 5.09 19.65 7.56
N ASP A 142 4.98 18.65 8.44
CA ASP A 142 5.18 18.75 9.87
C ASP A 142 6.19 17.66 10.32
N ASN A 143 7.44 17.89 9.99
CA ASN A 143 8.53 16.95 10.25
C ASN A 143 8.77 16.76 11.76
N PRO A 144 9.01 15.53 12.24
CA PRO A 144 9.39 15.30 13.63
C PRO A 144 10.62 16.12 14.03
N THR A 145 10.55 16.73 15.19
CA THR A 145 11.66 17.47 15.77
C THR A 145 12.74 16.54 16.31
N TYR A 146 13.92 17.09 16.57
CA TYR A 146 15.02 16.36 17.20
C TYR A 146 14.60 15.81 18.58
N GLU A 147 13.90 16.62 19.38
CA GLU A 147 13.44 16.28 20.72
C GLU A 147 12.43 15.12 20.69
N GLU A 148 11.47 15.18 19.79
CA GLU A 148 10.49 14.09 19.59
C GLU A 148 11.19 12.80 19.15
N LEU A 149 12.04 12.84 18.15
CA LEU A 149 12.76 11.66 17.66
C LEU A 149 13.64 11.04 18.76
N LYS A 150 14.30 11.86 19.58
CA LYS A 150 15.12 11.42 20.69
C LYS A 150 14.28 10.73 21.76
N GLU A 151 13.13 11.32 22.10
CA GLU A 151 12.20 10.75 23.06
C GLU A 151 11.60 9.43 22.56
N TRP A 152 11.11 9.39 21.33
CA TRP A 152 10.53 8.19 20.72
C TRP A 152 11.56 7.06 20.58
N GLN A 153 12.78 7.38 20.19
CA GLN A 153 13.86 6.40 20.12
C GLN A 153 14.17 5.81 21.50
N SER A 154 14.25 6.65 22.52
CA SER A 154 14.49 6.22 23.91
C SER A 154 13.36 5.31 24.42
N ARG A 155 12.10 5.67 24.17
CA ARG A 155 10.92 4.86 24.56
C ARG A 155 10.84 3.53 23.80
N SER A 156 11.13 3.53 22.51
CA SER A 156 11.05 2.35 21.66
C SER A 156 12.00 1.22 22.03
N GLY A 157 13.15 1.56 22.62
CA GLY A 157 14.27 0.65 22.80
C GLY A 157 14.86 0.12 21.49
N LEU A 158 14.42 0.64 20.34
CA LEU A 158 14.88 0.19 19.04
C LEU A 158 16.21 0.89 18.64
N PRO A 159 17.07 0.20 17.89
CA PRO A 159 18.24 0.85 17.30
C PRO A 159 17.81 1.99 16.39
N LEU A 160 18.51 3.13 16.46
CA LEU A 160 18.17 4.35 15.70
C LEU A 160 18.06 4.12 14.19
N LYS A 161 18.79 3.15 13.64
CA LYS A 161 18.66 2.71 12.23
C LYS A 161 17.24 2.29 11.84
N LYS A 162 16.42 1.83 12.78
CA LYS A 162 15.01 1.45 12.52
C LYS A 162 14.11 2.64 12.26
N PHE A 163 14.52 3.82 12.68
CA PHE A 163 13.81 5.06 12.40
C PHE A 163 14.09 5.61 11.00
N PHE A 164 15.14 5.13 10.31
CA PHE A 164 15.45 5.56 8.96
C PHE A 164 14.64 4.81 7.91
N ASN A 165 14.12 5.54 6.92
CA ASN A 165 13.53 5.00 5.71
C ASN A 165 14.63 4.51 4.74
N THR A 166 15.21 3.35 5.05
CA THR A 166 16.37 2.79 4.33
C THR A 166 16.09 2.44 2.86
N SER A 167 14.82 2.30 2.48
CA SER A 167 14.40 2.08 1.09
C SER A 167 14.19 3.39 0.31
N GLY A 168 14.08 4.52 1.02
CA GLY A 168 13.80 5.83 0.45
C GLY A 168 14.87 6.34 -0.51
N VAL A 169 14.45 7.12 -1.49
CA VAL A 169 15.34 7.72 -2.50
C VAL A 169 16.35 8.66 -1.83
N LEU A 170 15.88 9.49 -0.88
CA LEU A 170 16.74 10.43 -0.16
C LEU A 170 17.84 9.71 0.62
N TYR A 171 17.50 8.63 1.33
CA TYR A 171 18.47 7.80 2.06
C TYR A 171 19.57 7.26 1.13
N LYS A 172 19.18 6.78 -0.05
CA LYS A 172 20.12 6.24 -1.06
C LYS A 172 20.99 7.33 -1.67
N ASN A 173 20.39 8.46 -2.08
CA ASN A 173 21.10 9.59 -2.68
C ASN A 173 22.13 10.20 -1.73
N MET A 174 21.84 10.27 -0.45
CA MET A 174 22.74 10.74 0.59
C MET A 174 23.80 9.71 1.01
N GLN A 175 23.73 8.47 0.48
CA GLN A 175 24.64 7.35 0.81
C GLN A 175 24.68 7.05 2.32
N LEU A 176 23.52 7.13 2.97
CA LEU A 176 23.42 7.01 4.43
C LEU A 176 23.77 5.61 4.95
N LYS A 177 23.67 4.59 4.13
CA LYS A 177 24.10 3.23 4.49
C LYS A 177 25.53 3.19 4.97
N ASP A 178 26.42 3.97 4.32
CA ASP A 178 27.85 3.98 4.59
C ASP A 178 28.26 5.08 5.60
N LYS A 179 27.44 6.13 5.71
CA LYS A 179 27.70 7.27 6.60
C LYS A 179 27.23 7.05 8.03
N LEU A 180 26.01 6.51 8.22
CA LEU A 180 25.42 6.34 9.56
C LEU A 180 26.29 5.57 10.55
N PRO A 181 27.04 4.51 10.15
CA PRO A 181 27.91 3.81 11.11
C PRO A 181 29.03 4.67 11.73
N ASN A 182 29.39 5.78 11.07
CA ASN A 182 30.43 6.71 11.53
C ASN A 182 29.87 7.97 12.21
N MET A 183 28.53 8.07 12.32
CA MET A 183 27.84 9.19 12.95
C MET A 183 27.46 8.82 14.39
N THR A 184 27.56 9.79 15.29
CA THR A 184 27.01 9.67 16.64
C THR A 184 25.48 9.59 16.61
N GLU A 185 24.86 9.09 17.66
CA GLU A 185 23.40 9.05 17.76
C GLU A 185 22.78 10.46 17.66
N GLU A 186 23.43 11.45 18.25
CA GLU A 186 22.99 12.85 18.16
C GLU A 186 23.01 13.36 16.71
N GLU A 187 24.07 13.09 15.96
CA GLU A 187 24.16 13.46 14.54
C GLU A 187 23.10 12.76 13.70
N GLN A 188 22.84 11.49 13.96
CA GLN A 188 21.80 10.72 13.27
C GLN A 188 20.39 11.27 13.56
N LEU A 189 20.07 11.60 14.81
CA LEU A 189 18.82 12.23 15.21
C LEU A 189 18.63 13.61 14.58
N ARG A 190 19.66 14.43 14.58
CA ARG A 190 19.62 15.73 13.90
C ARG A 190 19.40 15.57 12.41
N LEU A 191 20.02 14.58 11.79
CA LEU A 191 19.81 14.28 10.38
C LEU A 191 18.37 13.84 10.09
N LEU A 192 17.79 12.95 10.90
CA LEU A 192 16.38 12.56 10.77
C LEU A 192 15.41 13.74 10.89
N ALA A 193 15.73 14.69 11.78
CA ALA A 193 14.94 15.90 11.98
C ALA A 193 15.02 16.91 10.83
N THR A 194 15.88 16.71 9.84
CA THR A 194 15.99 17.64 8.69
C THR A 194 14.93 17.40 7.63
N ASP A 195 14.41 16.18 7.50
CA ASP A 195 13.49 15.83 6.41
C ASP A 195 12.67 14.57 6.76
N GLY A 196 11.35 14.70 6.78
CA GLY A 196 10.42 13.60 7.07
C GLY A 196 10.52 12.43 6.10
N MET A 197 11.04 12.63 4.89
CA MET A 197 11.27 11.53 3.94
C MET A 197 12.39 10.59 4.40
N LEU A 198 13.26 11.01 5.31
CA LEU A 198 14.26 10.16 5.96
C LEU A 198 13.66 9.26 7.03
N VAL A 199 12.52 9.63 7.58
CA VAL A 199 11.86 8.90 8.67
C VAL A 199 11.12 7.69 8.13
N LYS A 200 11.26 6.55 8.84
CA LYS A 200 10.56 5.29 8.53
C LYS A 200 9.05 5.46 8.75
N ARG A 201 8.27 5.06 7.75
CA ARG A 201 6.80 5.14 7.77
C ARG A 201 6.16 3.76 7.67
N PRO A 202 4.98 3.56 8.25
CA PRO A 202 4.37 4.41 9.27
C PRO A 202 5.21 4.46 10.55
N LEU A 203 5.10 5.57 11.30
CA LEU A 203 5.63 5.73 12.64
C LEU A 203 4.44 6.03 13.56
N VAL A 204 4.18 5.14 14.50
CA VAL A 204 3.09 5.28 15.46
C VAL A 204 3.67 5.51 16.85
N VAL A 205 3.11 6.49 17.55
CA VAL A 205 3.48 6.82 18.93
C VAL A 205 2.21 6.86 19.76
N ASP A 206 2.14 6.03 20.78
CA ASP A 206 1.03 5.99 21.75
C ASP A 206 1.60 5.74 23.16
N GLY A 207 1.62 6.75 23.99
CA GLY A 207 2.26 6.67 25.30
C GLY A 207 3.69 6.16 25.21
N ASP A 208 3.99 5.02 25.83
CA ASP A 208 5.32 4.39 25.78
C ASP A 208 5.53 3.50 24.54
N LEU A 209 4.47 3.26 23.79
CA LEU A 209 4.55 2.46 22.56
C LEU A 209 5.05 3.30 21.38
N VAL A 210 6.09 2.80 20.72
CA VAL A 210 6.59 3.37 19.47
C VAL A 210 6.82 2.26 18.46
N LEU A 211 6.11 2.31 17.32
CA LEU A 211 6.23 1.35 16.23
C LEU A 211 6.80 2.01 14.99
N THR A 212 7.76 1.35 14.34
CA THR A 212 8.40 1.84 13.11
C THR A 212 8.23 0.85 11.96
N GLY A 213 7.59 1.29 10.88
CA GLY A 213 7.22 0.45 9.75
C GLY A 213 6.08 -0.51 10.09
N PHE A 214 5.32 -0.91 9.08
CA PHE A 214 4.18 -1.80 9.28
C PHE A 214 4.63 -3.26 9.38
N ARG A 215 4.17 -3.97 10.40
CA ARG A 215 4.24 -5.42 10.57
C ARG A 215 2.96 -5.88 11.25
N GLU A 216 2.10 -6.53 10.51
CA GLU A 216 0.75 -6.88 10.97
C GLU A 216 0.73 -7.60 12.31
N ALA A 217 1.52 -8.67 12.46
CA ALA A 217 1.56 -9.44 13.71
C ALA A 217 1.99 -8.60 14.92
N GLU A 218 3.02 -7.75 14.76
CA GLU A 218 3.48 -6.86 15.82
C GLU A 218 2.45 -5.78 16.16
N TRP A 219 1.76 -5.26 15.15
CA TRP A 219 0.74 -4.23 15.34
C TRP A 219 -0.51 -4.80 16.00
N LYS A 220 -0.96 -5.99 15.59
CA LYS A 220 -2.06 -6.70 16.27
C LYS A 220 -1.73 -6.96 17.73
N GLU A 221 -0.56 -7.47 18.05
CA GLU A 221 -0.16 -7.77 19.43
C GLU A 221 -0.11 -6.52 20.33
N LYS A 222 0.24 -5.35 19.77
CA LYS A 222 0.54 -4.15 20.57
C LYS A 222 -0.55 -3.09 20.58
N LEU A 223 -1.45 -3.09 19.58
CA LEU A 223 -2.49 -2.08 19.45
C LEU A 223 -3.89 -2.65 19.70
N ILE A 224 -4.07 -3.97 19.67
CA ILE A 224 -5.33 -4.68 19.82
C ILE A 224 -5.22 -5.69 20.95
#